data_708bea0669bd9a9de6ef3681784afc63
#
_entry.id   708bea0669bd9a9de6ef3681784afc63
#
_cell.length_a   1.000
_cell.length_b   1.000
_cell.length_c   1.000
_cell.angle_alpha   90.00
_cell.angle_beta   90.00
_cell.angle_gamma   90.00
#
_symmetry.space_group_name_H-M   'P 1'
#
loop_
_entity.id
_entity.type
_entity.pdbx_description
1 polymer ?
#
loop_
_entity_poly.entity_id
_entity_poly.type
_entity_poly.pdbx_seq_one_letter_code
_entity_poly.pdbx_strand_id
1 'polypeptide(L)'
;MILRKGRAAAMPFIMLATVIDMMSIGLIIPVLPALVGEFTGSQADQAFWYGVMTFAFGLANFLASPILGALSDAHGRRPVLLLGFCGMAVSFLATVVATALWMLVAVRLVSGAMQANMSVGNAYVADITPPDGRAKRFGMLGAMFGLGFILGPVVGGLLGAIDLRLPFLAAGSLALLNLLYGYFVLPESLPAERRRAFHWKAANPVSSLRGLAQLKGARPLVAVIACTGLAQFVLYTCWVLYTTFKFGWGPLENGWSLAAVGIVSVIVQGLLLGRLLRWFSPRRLAVLGLVSSTLAYAMWGAASQGWMMFAVIFANLLGATVAASVHSIISSAADARSQGQALGAVGGLNSLMAVLAPAIGAPLLAAVSHLPPGDWRIGAPFYFCAVLQAAALVLAVGQFRRERARRGAAGGRNSK
;
A
#
# COMPACT_ATOMS: atom_id res chain seq x y z
N MET A 1 23.32 12.36 -29.51
CA MET A 1 24.23 12.15 -28.37
C MET A 1 23.69 12.76 -27.07
N ILE A 2 23.04 13.92 -27.08
CA ILE A 2 22.45 14.61 -25.90
C ILE A 2 21.30 13.78 -25.27
N LEU A 3 20.44 13.16 -26.07
CA LEU A 3 19.33 12.31 -25.58
C LEU A 3 19.77 11.03 -24.84
N ARG A 4 20.97 10.50 -25.12
CA ARG A 4 21.51 9.33 -24.41
C ARG A 4 22.05 9.68 -23.02
N LYS A 5 22.66 10.87 -22.84
CA LYS A 5 23.14 11.33 -21.54
C LYS A 5 21.99 11.66 -20.57
N GLY A 6 20.90 12.27 -21.06
CA GLY A 6 19.71 12.55 -20.25
C GLY A 6 18.99 11.26 -19.75
N ARG A 7 18.93 10.20 -20.56
CA ARG A 7 18.34 8.91 -20.14
C ARG A 7 19.18 8.16 -19.10
N ALA A 8 20.48 8.33 -19.08
CA ALA A 8 21.36 7.72 -18.06
C ALA A 8 21.18 8.36 -16.68
N ALA A 9 20.93 9.68 -16.62
CA ALA A 9 20.69 10.40 -15.37
C ALA A 9 19.26 10.21 -14.82
N ALA A 10 18.30 9.87 -15.66
CA ALA A 10 16.88 9.75 -15.27
C ALA A 10 16.62 8.59 -14.30
N MET A 11 17.31 7.45 -14.46
CA MET A 11 17.06 6.28 -13.61
C MET A 11 17.54 6.48 -12.16
N PRO A 12 18.78 6.93 -11.88
CA PRO A 12 19.20 7.27 -10.53
C PRO A 12 18.28 8.31 -9.87
N PHE A 13 17.82 9.32 -10.64
CA PHE A 13 16.85 10.28 -10.14
C PHE A 13 15.57 9.62 -9.66
N ILE A 14 14.92 8.82 -10.50
CA ILE A 14 13.64 8.15 -10.14
C ILE A 14 13.84 7.22 -8.94
N MET A 15 14.96 6.53 -8.84
CA MET A 15 15.27 5.68 -7.69
C MET A 15 15.37 6.50 -6.40
N LEU A 16 16.11 7.60 -6.42
CA LEU A 16 16.25 8.49 -5.26
C LEU A 16 14.91 9.15 -4.92
N ALA A 17 14.19 9.64 -5.92
CA ALA A 17 12.85 10.21 -5.75
C ALA A 17 11.88 9.22 -5.09
N THR A 18 11.92 7.94 -5.48
CA THR A 18 11.10 6.88 -4.87
C THR A 18 11.46 6.65 -3.41
N VAL A 19 12.75 6.64 -3.05
CA VAL A 19 13.17 6.54 -1.64
C VAL A 19 12.65 7.72 -0.82
N ILE A 20 12.83 8.94 -1.35
CA ILE A 20 12.40 10.18 -0.68
C ILE A 20 10.88 10.19 -0.51
N ASP A 21 10.11 9.85 -1.54
CA ASP A 21 8.64 9.77 -1.47
C ASP A 21 8.19 8.77 -0.41
N MET A 22 8.74 7.56 -0.43
CA MET A 22 8.36 6.51 0.53
C MET A 22 8.81 6.83 1.95
N MET A 23 9.97 7.44 2.09
CA MET A 23 10.45 7.92 3.39
C MET A 23 9.56 9.05 3.92
N SER A 24 9.16 10.01 3.07
CA SER A 24 8.26 11.10 3.46
C SER A 24 6.89 10.59 3.93
N ILE A 25 6.34 9.57 3.27
CA ILE A 25 5.11 8.91 3.70
C ILE A 25 5.34 8.16 5.02
N GLY A 26 6.42 7.40 5.11
CA GLY A 26 6.78 6.62 6.28
C GLY A 26 6.98 7.48 7.53
N LEU A 27 7.58 8.67 7.39
CA LEU A 27 7.80 9.64 8.46
C LEU A 27 6.52 9.99 9.22
N ILE A 28 5.40 10.12 8.52
CA ILE A 28 4.15 10.62 9.11
C ILE A 28 3.27 9.52 9.71
N ILE A 29 3.45 8.26 9.29
CA ILE A 29 2.57 7.16 9.71
C ILE A 29 2.54 6.98 11.24
N PRO A 30 3.68 6.93 11.97
CA PRO A 30 3.67 6.74 13.42
C PRO A 30 3.20 7.95 14.19
N VAL A 31 3.12 9.13 13.57
CA VAL A 31 2.92 10.43 14.23
C VAL A 31 1.54 11.01 13.99
N LEU A 32 0.97 10.79 12.81
CA LEU A 32 -0.31 11.39 12.43
C LEU A 32 -1.44 11.07 13.41
N PRO A 33 -1.62 9.83 13.91
CA PRO A 33 -2.66 9.56 14.89
C PRO A 33 -2.48 10.36 16.18
N ALA A 34 -1.25 10.51 16.67
CA ALA A 34 -0.95 11.32 17.86
C ALA A 34 -1.25 12.81 17.63
N LEU A 35 -0.89 13.34 16.47
CA LEU A 35 -1.23 14.73 16.08
C LEU A 35 -2.74 14.96 16.03
N VAL A 36 -3.54 14.00 15.54
CA VAL A 36 -5.01 14.07 15.59
C VAL A 36 -5.50 14.11 17.03
N GLY A 37 -4.85 13.38 17.93
CA GLY A 37 -5.14 13.37 19.36
C GLY A 37 -5.01 14.74 20.03
N GLU A 38 -4.12 15.64 19.54
CA GLU A 38 -4.01 17.02 20.06
C GLU A 38 -5.27 17.84 19.85
N PHE A 39 -6.11 17.48 18.86
CA PHE A 39 -7.33 18.22 18.49
C PHE A 39 -8.61 17.51 18.93
N THR A 40 -8.52 16.39 19.65
CA THR A 40 -9.68 15.58 20.04
C THR A 40 -9.76 15.43 21.56
N GLY A 41 -10.98 15.34 22.09
CA GLY A 41 -11.22 15.23 23.55
C GLY A 41 -11.26 13.78 24.06
N SER A 42 -11.34 12.79 23.16
CA SER A 42 -11.44 11.37 23.53
C SER A 42 -10.73 10.46 22.53
N GLN A 43 -10.39 9.24 22.98
CA GLN A 43 -9.83 8.22 22.07
C GLN A 43 -10.82 7.80 20.98
N ALA A 44 -12.12 7.82 21.26
CA ALA A 44 -13.15 7.54 20.27
C ALA A 44 -13.18 8.61 19.17
N ASP A 45 -13.13 9.89 19.53
CA ASP A 45 -13.05 11.00 18.58
C ASP A 45 -11.74 10.94 17.78
N GLN A 46 -10.63 10.62 18.43
CA GLN A 46 -9.33 10.46 17.77
C GLN A 46 -9.39 9.35 16.71
N ALA A 47 -9.95 8.19 17.03
CA ALA A 47 -10.11 7.10 16.09
C ALA A 47 -11.06 7.48 14.94
N PHE A 48 -12.17 8.15 15.25
CA PHE A 48 -13.13 8.62 14.24
C PHE A 48 -12.48 9.61 13.27
N TRP A 49 -11.87 10.69 13.76
CA TRP A 49 -11.26 11.71 12.91
C TRP A 49 -10.06 11.22 12.12
N TYR A 50 -9.25 10.33 12.73
CA TYR A 50 -8.19 9.64 11.99
C TYR A 50 -8.76 8.77 10.86
N GLY A 51 -9.87 8.08 11.12
CA GLY A 51 -10.62 7.34 10.11
C GLY A 51 -11.12 8.24 8.97
N VAL A 52 -11.69 9.40 9.28
CA VAL A 52 -12.13 10.41 8.30
C VAL A 52 -10.96 10.88 7.45
N MET A 53 -9.80 11.18 8.05
CA MET A 53 -8.60 11.64 7.34
C MET A 53 -8.02 10.58 6.41
N THR A 54 -7.95 9.33 6.87
CA THR A 54 -7.44 8.21 6.06
C THR A 54 -8.42 7.83 4.95
N PHE A 55 -9.72 7.90 5.20
CA PHE A 55 -10.76 7.75 4.18
C PHE A 55 -10.67 8.86 3.12
N ALA A 56 -10.58 10.13 3.54
CA ALA A 56 -10.44 11.26 2.64
C ALA A 56 -9.21 11.14 1.74
N PHE A 57 -8.07 10.77 2.31
CA PHE A 57 -6.84 10.47 1.58
C PHE A 57 -7.03 9.34 0.56
N GLY A 58 -7.58 8.20 0.99
CA GLY A 58 -7.82 7.04 0.13
C GLY A 58 -8.78 7.35 -1.01
N LEU A 59 -9.88 8.06 -0.72
CA LEU A 59 -10.86 8.48 -1.72
C LEU A 59 -10.25 9.43 -2.75
N ALA A 60 -9.52 10.44 -2.30
CA ALA A 60 -8.84 11.38 -3.18
C ALA A 60 -7.81 10.69 -4.07
N ASN A 61 -7.03 9.75 -3.52
CA ASN A 61 -6.09 8.94 -4.28
C ASN A 61 -6.80 8.06 -5.33
N PHE A 62 -7.86 7.36 -4.94
CA PHE A 62 -8.63 6.50 -5.82
C PHE A 62 -9.21 7.27 -7.02
N LEU A 63 -9.75 8.46 -6.77
CA LEU A 63 -10.34 9.30 -7.83
C LEU A 63 -9.27 9.98 -8.68
N ALA A 64 -8.19 10.48 -8.09
CA ALA A 64 -7.17 11.24 -8.78
C ALA A 64 -6.18 10.37 -9.58
N SER A 65 -5.92 9.12 -9.17
CA SER A 65 -4.93 8.26 -9.82
C SER A 65 -5.16 8.08 -11.33
N PRO A 66 -6.34 7.72 -11.83
CA PRO A 66 -6.57 7.60 -13.27
C PRO A 66 -6.58 8.97 -13.98
N ILE A 67 -6.98 10.04 -13.30
CA ILE A 67 -6.97 11.40 -13.85
C ILE A 67 -5.52 11.85 -14.08
N LEU A 68 -4.66 11.73 -13.07
CA LEU A 68 -3.24 12.09 -13.17
C LEU A 68 -2.50 11.18 -14.16
N GLY A 69 -2.85 9.91 -14.23
CA GLY A 69 -2.37 9.00 -15.25
C GLY A 69 -2.69 9.51 -16.67
N ALA A 70 -3.96 9.82 -16.95
CA ALA A 70 -4.40 10.36 -18.23
C ALA A 70 -3.80 11.74 -18.54
N LEU A 71 -3.67 12.62 -17.54
CA LEU A 71 -2.98 13.91 -17.69
C LEU A 71 -1.51 13.72 -18.05
N SER A 72 -0.83 12.74 -17.46
CA SER A 72 0.56 12.44 -17.75
C SER A 72 0.76 11.84 -19.14
N ASP A 73 -0.24 11.12 -19.68
CA ASP A 73 -0.25 10.65 -21.05
C ASP A 73 -0.45 11.79 -22.08
N ALA A 74 -1.18 12.85 -21.66
CA ALA A 74 -1.49 13.97 -22.53
C ALA A 74 -0.42 15.08 -22.51
N HIS A 75 0.07 15.44 -21.34
CA HIS A 75 0.97 16.58 -21.18
C HIS A 75 2.46 16.19 -21.00
N GLY A 76 2.73 14.89 -20.82
CA GLY A 76 4.05 14.37 -20.50
C GLY A 76 4.13 13.93 -19.03
N ARG A 77 5.11 13.08 -18.73
CA ARG A 77 5.30 12.50 -17.39
C ARG A 77 5.86 13.52 -16.40
N ARG A 78 6.87 14.30 -16.86
CA ARG A 78 7.60 15.25 -16.02
C ARG A 78 6.72 16.29 -15.37
N PRO A 79 5.83 17.03 -16.07
CA PRO A 79 5.00 18.05 -15.43
C PRO A 79 4.09 17.49 -14.34
N VAL A 80 3.53 16.29 -14.56
CA VAL A 80 2.61 15.67 -13.60
C VAL A 80 3.37 15.14 -12.37
N LEU A 81 4.59 14.58 -12.54
CA LEU A 81 5.44 14.21 -11.41
C LEU A 81 5.82 15.42 -10.56
N LEU A 82 6.21 16.53 -11.20
CA LEU A 82 6.56 17.76 -10.48
C LEU A 82 5.35 18.36 -9.73
N LEU A 83 4.16 18.33 -10.35
CA LEU A 83 2.92 18.74 -9.70
C LEU A 83 2.66 17.91 -8.43
N GLY A 84 2.84 16.59 -8.51
CA GLY A 84 2.67 15.70 -7.37
C GLY A 84 3.68 15.98 -6.25
N PHE A 85 4.98 16.16 -6.56
CA PHE A 85 5.98 16.53 -5.56
C PHE A 85 5.67 17.89 -4.91
N CYS A 86 5.22 18.87 -5.70
CA CYS A 86 4.77 20.17 -5.19
C CYS A 86 3.59 20.01 -4.22
N GLY A 87 2.54 19.29 -4.63
CA GLY A 87 1.37 19.05 -3.81
C GLY A 87 1.70 18.31 -2.50
N MET A 88 2.62 17.34 -2.54
CA MET A 88 3.11 16.64 -1.35
C MET A 88 3.87 17.58 -0.41
N ALA A 89 4.81 18.38 -0.94
CA ALA A 89 5.55 19.36 -0.15
C ALA A 89 4.61 20.36 0.53
N VAL A 90 3.68 20.97 -0.22
CA VAL A 90 2.68 21.89 0.32
C VAL A 90 1.82 21.21 1.39
N SER A 91 1.37 19.98 1.15
CA SER A 91 0.54 19.25 2.10
C SER A 91 1.27 18.98 3.42
N PHE A 92 2.52 18.53 3.39
CA PHE A 92 3.29 18.28 4.61
C PHE A 92 3.58 19.58 5.36
N LEU A 93 4.02 20.63 4.68
CA LEU A 93 4.29 21.92 5.31
C LEU A 93 3.02 22.58 5.87
N ALA A 94 1.88 22.46 5.17
CA ALA A 94 0.59 22.94 5.67
C ALA A 94 0.15 22.16 6.93
N THR A 95 0.51 20.86 7.06
CA THR A 95 0.25 20.09 8.29
C THR A 95 1.01 20.66 9.49
N VAL A 96 2.22 21.18 9.31
CA VAL A 96 3.03 21.78 10.40
C VAL A 96 2.31 22.95 11.05
N VAL A 97 1.63 23.77 10.24
CA VAL A 97 0.90 24.97 10.71
C VAL A 97 -0.58 24.73 10.96
N ALA A 98 -1.04 23.49 10.85
CA ALA A 98 -2.44 23.16 11.08
C ALA A 98 -2.82 23.39 12.55
N THR A 99 -3.93 24.10 12.77
CA THR A 99 -4.49 24.44 14.08
C THR A 99 -5.89 23.88 14.30
N ALA A 100 -6.43 23.16 13.30
CA ALA A 100 -7.79 22.61 13.39
C ALA A 100 -7.92 21.32 12.57
N LEU A 101 -8.84 20.44 12.99
CA LEU A 101 -9.09 19.14 12.33
C LEU A 101 -9.48 19.28 10.86
N TRP A 102 -10.29 20.28 10.51
CA TRP A 102 -10.69 20.48 9.10
C TRP A 102 -9.51 20.79 8.19
N MET A 103 -8.48 21.49 8.71
CA MET A 103 -7.24 21.75 7.95
C MET A 103 -6.51 20.43 7.66
N LEU A 104 -6.42 19.54 8.66
CA LEU A 104 -5.82 18.23 8.47
C LEU A 104 -6.59 17.39 7.45
N VAL A 105 -7.94 17.42 7.46
CA VAL A 105 -8.77 16.74 6.46
C VAL A 105 -8.53 17.31 5.06
N ALA A 106 -8.49 18.63 4.92
CA ALA A 106 -8.24 19.30 3.64
C ALA A 106 -6.85 18.92 3.08
N VAL A 107 -5.82 18.95 3.92
CA VAL A 107 -4.47 18.54 3.56
C VAL A 107 -4.45 17.06 3.15
N ARG A 108 -5.22 16.18 3.82
CA ARG A 108 -5.32 14.77 3.46
C ARG A 108 -5.96 14.55 2.09
N LEU A 109 -6.96 15.33 1.73
CA LEU A 109 -7.56 15.31 0.38
C LEU A 109 -6.52 15.70 -0.68
N VAL A 110 -5.77 16.77 -0.45
CA VAL A 110 -4.73 17.23 -1.40
C VAL A 110 -3.61 16.18 -1.50
N SER A 111 -3.07 15.71 -0.38
CA SER A 111 -1.98 14.72 -0.39
C SER A 111 -2.42 13.40 -1.01
N GLY A 112 -3.65 12.95 -0.77
CA GLY A 112 -4.21 11.75 -1.39
C GLY A 112 -4.29 11.89 -2.92
N ALA A 113 -4.79 13.03 -3.41
CA ALA A 113 -4.84 13.31 -4.84
C ALA A 113 -3.43 13.32 -5.48
N MET A 114 -2.44 13.90 -4.79
CA MET A 114 -1.06 14.00 -5.30
C MET A 114 -0.26 12.69 -5.16
N GLN A 115 -0.71 11.73 -4.34
CA GLN A 115 -0.07 10.41 -4.16
C GLN A 115 -0.05 9.56 -5.44
N ALA A 116 -0.82 9.91 -6.47
CA ALA A 116 -0.84 9.21 -7.76
C ALA A 116 0.51 9.24 -8.52
N ASN A 117 1.50 10.00 -8.05
CA ASN A 117 2.87 10.03 -8.56
C ASN A 117 3.49 8.65 -8.75
N MET A 118 3.16 7.68 -7.91
CA MET A 118 3.66 6.31 -8.02
C MET A 118 3.30 5.66 -9.37
N SER A 119 2.05 5.84 -9.84
CA SER A 119 1.63 5.28 -11.12
C SER A 119 2.32 5.97 -12.29
N VAL A 120 2.51 7.28 -12.23
CA VAL A 120 3.21 8.08 -13.24
C VAL A 120 4.71 7.75 -13.23
N GLY A 121 5.33 7.54 -12.05
CA GLY A 121 6.71 7.10 -11.91
C GLY A 121 6.96 5.72 -12.53
N ASN A 122 6.07 4.77 -12.32
CA ASN A 122 6.12 3.46 -12.97
C ASN A 122 6.02 3.58 -14.50
N ALA A 123 5.11 4.42 -15.01
CA ALA A 123 4.98 4.69 -16.44
C ALA A 123 6.26 5.35 -17.00
N TYR A 124 6.83 6.32 -16.27
CA TYR A 124 8.10 6.95 -16.63
C TYR A 124 9.23 5.92 -16.79
N VAL A 125 9.38 5.00 -15.81
CA VAL A 125 10.39 3.92 -15.89
C VAL A 125 10.13 2.99 -17.07
N ALA A 126 8.87 2.66 -17.36
CA ALA A 126 8.50 1.86 -18.53
C ALA A 126 8.87 2.55 -19.84
N ASP A 127 8.72 3.90 -19.92
CA ASP A 127 9.04 4.69 -21.11
C ASP A 127 10.54 4.73 -21.40
N ILE A 128 11.40 4.81 -20.36
CA ILE A 128 12.85 4.91 -20.53
C ILE A 128 13.57 3.55 -20.58
N THR A 129 12.85 2.44 -20.33
CA THR A 129 13.45 1.10 -20.18
C THR A 129 13.02 0.18 -21.34
N PRO A 130 13.96 -0.45 -22.07
CA PRO A 130 13.64 -1.49 -23.03
C PRO A 130 12.89 -2.67 -22.38
N PRO A 131 12.02 -3.39 -23.11
CA PRO A 131 11.20 -4.49 -22.57
C PRO A 131 12.00 -5.50 -21.77
N ASP A 132 13.17 -5.93 -22.25
CA ASP A 132 14.04 -6.95 -21.61
C ASP A 132 14.64 -6.49 -20.29
N GLY A 133 14.77 -5.16 -20.07
CA GLY A 133 15.30 -4.57 -18.86
C GLY A 133 14.26 -4.18 -17.79
N ARG A 134 12.97 -4.21 -18.13
CA ARG A 134 11.89 -3.69 -17.27
C ARG A 134 11.80 -4.42 -15.94
N ALA A 135 11.85 -5.75 -15.94
CA ALA A 135 11.76 -6.55 -14.72
C ALA A 135 12.84 -6.17 -13.69
N LYS A 136 14.10 -5.99 -14.16
CA LYS A 136 15.21 -5.54 -13.30
C LYS A 136 14.97 -4.14 -12.74
N ARG A 137 14.48 -3.20 -13.56
CA ARG A 137 14.26 -1.81 -13.15
C ARG A 137 13.10 -1.66 -12.17
N PHE A 138 12.01 -2.39 -12.40
CA PHE A 138 10.89 -2.43 -11.43
C PHE A 138 11.29 -3.11 -10.12
N GLY A 139 12.13 -4.17 -10.17
CA GLY A 139 12.70 -4.76 -8.98
C GLY A 139 13.55 -3.78 -8.17
N MET A 140 14.36 -2.94 -8.84
CA MET A 140 15.12 -1.88 -8.18
C MET A 140 14.22 -0.82 -7.55
N LEU A 141 13.14 -0.39 -8.23
CA LEU A 141 12.15 0.51 -7.65
C LEU A 141 11.47 -0.09 -6.41
N GLY A 142 11.12 -1.38 -6.45
CA GLY A 142 10.57 -2.08 -5.29
C GLY A 142 11.55 -2.12 -4.10
N ALA A 143 12.85 -2.29 -4.36
CA ALA A 143 13.86 -2.21 -3.32
C ALA A 143 13.99 -0.80 -2.72
N MET A 144 13.93 0.24 -3.55
CA MET A 144 13.95 1.64 -3.10
C MET A 144 12.69 1.99 -2.29
N PHE A 145 11.53 1.50 -2.73
CA PHE A 145 10.28 1.58 -1.98
C PHE A 145 10.44 0.97 -0.57
N GLY A 146 10.95 -0.27 -0.50
CA GLY A 146 11.18 -0.96 0.77
C GLY A 146 12.14 -0.21 1.69
N LEU A 147 13.24 0.33 1.13
CA LEU A 147 14.20 1.11 1.89
C LEU A 147 13.57 2.38 2.49
N GLY A 148 12.83 3.15 1.69
CA GLY A 148 12.13 4.33 2.18
C GLY A 148 11.08 4.00 3.24
N PHE A 149 10.36 2.88 3.07
CA PHE A 149 9.34 2.43 4.01
C PHE A 149 9.92 1.87 5.33
N ILE A 150 11.19 1.45 5.35
CA ILE A 150 11.89 1.08 6.60
C ILE A 150 12.42 2.33 7.31
N LEU A 151 13.12 3.19 6.56
CA LEU A 151 13.76 4.38 7.14
C LEU A 151 12.74 5.42 7.61
N GLY A 152 11.65 5.60 6.84
CA GLY A 152 10.62 6.60 7.14
C GLY A 152 10.04 6.49 8.54
N PRO A 153 9.44 5.37 8.93
CA PRO A 153 8.84 5.21 10.26
C PRO A 153 9.86 5.31 11.41
N VAL A 154 11.10 4.83 11.21
CA VAL A 154 12.15 4.98 12.23
C VAL A 154 12.47 6.44 12.47
N VAL A 155 12.78 7.17 11.40
CA VAL A 155 13.10 8.61 11.51
C VAL A 155 11.87 9.39 11.97
N GLY A 156 10.67 9.03 11.49
CA GLY A 156 9.41 9.63 11.92
C GLY A 156 9.12 9.42 13.40
N GLY A 157 9.37 8.21 13.90
CA GLY A 157 9.25 7.89 15.33
C GLY A 157 10.23 8.65 16.20
N LEU A 158 11.50 8.73 15.78
CA LEU A 158 12.54 9.49 16.48
C LEU A 158 12.23 11.00 16.54
N LEU A 159 11.88 11.60 15.40
CA LEU A 159 11.51 13.02 15.34
C LEU A 159 10.18 13.29 16.08
N GLY A 160 9.21 12.41 15.95
CA GLY A 160 7.90 12.51 16.59
C GLY A 160 7.95 12.34 18.11
N ALA A 161 8.98 11.68 18.64
CA ALA A 161 9.21 11.61 20.08
C ALA A 161 9.71 12.95 20.65
N ILE A 162 10.28 13.83 19.82
CA ILE A 162 10.73 15.18 20.20
C ILE A 162 9.56 16.16 20.05
N ASP A 163 8.94 16.20 18.87
CA ASP A 163 7.79 17.04 18.55
C ASP A 163 6.99 16.41 17.41
N LEU A 164 5.66 16.37 17.52
CA LEU A 164 4.77 15.73 16.55
C LEU A 164 4.76 16.42 15.17
N ARG A 165 5.21 17.68 15.09
CA ARG A 165 5.28 18.45 13.83
C ARG A 165 6.59 18.28 13.08
N LEU A 166 7.68 17.88 13.76
CA LEU A 166 9.01 17.71 13.14
C LEU A 166 9.01 16.68 12.00
N PRO A 167 8.35 15.52 12.10
CA PRO A 167 8.27 14.58 10.97
C PRO A 167 7.62 15.18 9.73
N PHE A 168 6.60 16.04 9.90
CA PHE A 168 5.95 16.72 8.77
C PHE A 168 6.84 17.79 8.16
N LEU A 169 7.59 18.52 8.97
CA LEU A 169 8.59 19.48 8.48
C LEU A 169 9.70 18.76 7.69
N ALA A 170 10.20 17.65 8.20
CA ALA A 170 11.22 16.84 7.53
C ALA A 170 10.67 16.25 6.21
N ALA A 171 9.45 15.68 6.22
CA ALA A 171 8.81 15.14 5.02
C ALA A 171 8.55 16.23 3.97
N GLY A 172 8.08 17.41 4.39
CA GLY A 172 7.87 18.56 3.52
C GLY A 172 9.16 19.08 2.90
N SER A 173 10.22 19.17 3.69
CA SER A 173 11.56 19.56 3.22
C SER A 173 12.13 18.55 2.22
N LEU A 174 11.99 17.25 2.48
CA LEU A 174 12.42 16.19 1.54
C LEU A 174 11.60 16.23 0.25
N ALA A 175 10.28 16.42 0.32
CA ALA A 175 9.44 16.56 -0.86
C ALA A 175 9.79 17.80 -1.68
N LEU A 176 10.13 18.93 -1.02
CA LEU A 176 10.60 20.14 -1.68
C LEU A 176 11.96 19.93 -2.36
N LEU A 177 12.89 19.24 -1.69
CA LEU A 177 14.18 18.88 -2.29
C LEU A 177 13.97 17.96 -3.51
N ASN A 178 13.05 17.01 -3.42
CA ASN A 178 12.70 16.14 -4.53
C ASN A 178 12.07 16.91 -5.71
N LEU A 179 11.21 17.89 -5.42
CA LEU A 179 10.67 18.82 -6.43
C LEU A 179 11.78 19.62 -7.11
N LEU A 180 12.66 20.25 -6.34
CA LEU A 180 13.76 21.03 -6.88
C LEU A 180 14.72 20.17 -7.70
N TYR A 181 15.11 19.01 -7.18
CA TYR A 181 15.96 18.07 -7.90
C TYR A 181 15.29 17.58 -9.20
N GLY A 182 13.98 17.26 -9.16
CA GLY A 182 13.21 16.90 -10.33
C GLY A 182 13.09 18.03 -11.36
N TYR A 183 12.93 19.25 -10.88
CA TYR A 183 12.84 20.42 -11.77
C TYR A 183 14.12 20.62 -12.58
N PHE A 184 15.29 20.46 -11.99
CA PHE A 184 16.56 20.68 -12.66
C PHE A 184 17.09 19.45 -13.41
N VAL A 185 16.81 18.24 -12.95
CA VAL A 185 17.48 17.01 -13.41
C VAL A 185 16.55 16.08 -14.21
N LEU A 186 15.21 16.07 -13.93
CA LEU A 186 14.32 15.11 -14.57
C LEU A 186 14.01 15.50 -16.03
N PRO A 187 14.45 14.72 -17.04
CA PRO A 187 14.04 14.95 -18.43
C PRO A 187 12.63 14.44 -18.67
N GLU A 188 11.98 14.89 -19.75
CA GLU A 188 10.72 14.32 -20.20
C GLU A 188 10.94 12.92 -20.81
N SER A 189 10.13 11.93 -20.38
CA SER A 189 10.22 10.56 -20.89
C SER A 189 9.28 10.28 -22.05
N LEU A 190 8.16 11.03 -22.15
CA LEU A 190 7.13 10.83 -23.16
C LEU A 190 7.24 11.92 -24.25
N PRO A 191 7.82 11.57 -25.44
CA PRO A 191 7.90 12.49 -26.57
C PRO A 191 6.53 12.98 -27.02
N ALA A 192 6.47 14.19 -27.56
CA ALA A 192 5.22 14.84 -27.98
C ALA A 192 4.40 13.97 -28.98
N GLU A 193 5.09 13.24 -29.85
CA GLU A 193 4.51 12.38 -30.89
C GLU A 193 3.81 11.13 -30.31
N ARG A 194 4.13 10.75 -29.06
CA ARG A 194 3.55 9.59 -28.37
C ARG A 194 2.48 9.99 -27.36
N ARG A 195 2.24 11.30 -27.17
CA ARG A 195 1.21 11.79 -26.27
C ARG A 195 -0.17 11.48 -26.82
N ARG A 196 -1.10 11.18 -25.91
CA ARG A 196 -2.50 10.89 -26.26
C ARG A 196 -3.36 12.05 -25.79
N ALA A 197 -4.39 12.41 -26.57
CA ALA A 197 -5.36 13.41 -26.11
C ALA A 197 -6.02 12.98 -24.80
N PHE A 198 -6.24 13.92 -23.92
CA PHE A 198 -6.93 13.67 -22.65
C PHE A 198 -8.40 13.33 -22.92
N HIS A 199 -8.87 12.20 -22.37
CA HIS A 199 -10.26 11.79 -22.46
C HIS A 199 -10.79 11.39 -21.07
N TRP A 200 -11.83 12.05 -20.61
CA TRP A 200 -12.49 11.76 -19.32
C TRP A 200 -12.94 10.29 -19.17
N LYS A 201 -13.31 9.63 -20.27
CA LYS A 201 -13.68 8.21 -20.26
C LYS A 201 -12.52 7.29 -19.88
N ALA A 202 -11.30 7.65 -20.22
CA ALA A 202 -10.09 6.91 -19.84
C ALA A 202 -9.69 7.17 -18.38
N ALA A 203 -10.07 8.33 -17.83
CA ALA A 203 -9.80 8.75 -16.46
C ALA A 203 -10.82 8.22 -15.43
N ASN A 204 -11.66 7.25 -15.80
CA ASN A 204 -12.71 6.73 -14.91
C ASN A 204 -12.17 5.59 -14.03
N PRO A 205 -12.11 5.75 -12.68
CA PRO A 205 -11.61 4.73 -11.76
C PRO A 205 -12.46 3.43 -11.77
N VAL A 206 -13.77 3.55 -12.10
CA VAL A 206 -14.66 2.37 -12.18
C VAL A 206 -14.35 1.51 -13.40
N SER A 207 -13.70 2.05 -14.43
CA SER A 207 -13.35 1.30 -15.64
C SER A 207 -12.36 0.16 -15.36
N SER A 208 -11.43 0.35 -14.41
CA SER A 208 -10.49 -0.70 -13.99
C SER A 208 -11.19 -1.86 -13.29
N LEU A 209 -12.27 -1.59 -12.53
CA LEU A 209 -13.06 -2.63 -11.86
C LEU A 209 -13.87 -3.49 -12.85
N ARG A 210 -14.26 -2.96 -14.01
CA ARG A 210 -14.95 -3.74 -15.05
C ARG A 210 -14.12 -4.91 -15.56
N GLY A 211 -12.80 -4.79 -15.56
CA GLY A 211 -11.88 -5.89 -15.89
C GLY A 211 -12.04 -7.11 -14.97
N LEU A 212 -12.46 -6.92 -13.70
CA LEU A 212 -12.74 -8.03 -12.78
C LEU A 212 -13.91 -8.91 -13.23
N ALA A 213 -14.93 -8.30 -13.83
CA ALA A 213 -16.11 -9.05 -14.33
C ALA A 213 -15.76 -9.97 -15.51
N GLN A 214 -14.68 -9.66 -16.24
CA GLN A 214 -14.24 -10.45 -17.40
C GLN A 214 -13.39 -11.66 -16.99
N LEU A 215 -12.92 -11.75 -15.75
CA LEU A 215 -12.20 -12.91 -15.22
C LEU A 215 -13.16 -14.07 -14.94
N LYS A 216 -13.76 -14.63 -16.01
CA LYS A 216 -14.65 -15.80 -15.92
C LYS A 216 -13.90 -16.98 -15.31
N GLY A 217 -14.38 -17.50 -14.17
CA GLY A 217 -13.77 -18.61 -13.44
C GLY A 217 -12.82 -18.20 -12.31
N ALA A 218 -12.36 -16.94 -12.25
CA ALA A 218 -11.48 -16.45 -11.17
C ALA A 218 -12.22 -15.67 -10.07
N ARG A 219 -13.56 -15.61 -10.10
CA ARG A 219 -14.37 -14.91 -9.07
C ARG A 219 -13.99 -15.24 -7.62
N PRO A 220 -13.74 -16.51 -7.23
CA PRO A 220 -13.31 -16.80 -5.88
C PRO A 220 -11.96 -16.22 -5.54
N LEU A 221 -11.02 -16.15 -6.50
CA LEU A 221 -9.70 -15.52 -6.29
C LEU A 221 -9.80 -14.00 -6.16
N VAL A 222 -10.75 -13.38 -6.86
CA VAL A 222 -11.06 -11.95 -6.69
C VAL A 222 -11.57 -11.70 -5.27
N ALA A 223 -12.45 -12.55 -4.74
CA ALA A 223 -12.93 -12.45 -3.37
C ALA A 223 -11.80 -12.68 -2.34
N VAL A 224 -10.87 -13.61 -2.60
CA VAL A 224 -9.66 -13.79 -1.78
C VAL A 224 -8.85 -12.50 -1.73
N ILE A 225 -8.62 -11.82 -2.87
CA ILE A 225 -7.89 -10.54 -2.91
C ILE A 225 -8.65 -9.46 -2.15
N ALA A 226 -9.97 -9.38 -2.32
CA ALA A 226 -10.79 -8.40 -1.61
C ALA A 226 -10.69 -8.58 -0.09
N CYS A 227 -10.84 -9.82 0.41
CA CYS A 227 -10.73 -10.11 1.84
C CYS A 227 -9.32 -9.84 2.37
N THR A 228 -8.28 -10.30 1.67
CA THR A 228 -6.89 -10.09 2.11
C THR A 228 -6.48 -8.63 2.03
N GLY A 229 -6.87 -7.92 0.96
CA GLY A 229 -6.61 -6.49 0.78
C GLY A 229 -7.33 -5.65 1.83
N LEU A 230 -8.62 -5.93 2.09
CA LEU A 230 -9.38 -5.23 3.12
C LEU A 230 -8.76 -5.43 4.51
N ALA A 231 -8.42 -6.68 4.88
CA ALA A 231 -7.75 -6.97 6.14
C ALA A 231 -6.42 -6.22 6.28
N GLN A 232 -5.62 -6.17 5.20
CA GLN A 232 -4.34 -5.47 5.18
C GLN A 232 -4.50 -3.96 5.37
N PHE A 233 -5.47 -3.33 4.70
CA PHE A 233 -5.69 -1.88 4.83
C PHE A 233 -6.36 -1.51 6.16
N VAL A 234 -7.22 -2.37 6.72
CA VAL A 234 -7.75 -2.20 8.09
C VAL A 234 -6.61 -2.27 9.11
N LEU A 235 -5.69 -3.25 8.95
CA LEU A 235 -4.48 -3.32 9.78
C LEU A 235 -3.69 -2.00 9.73
N TYR A 236 -3.39 -1.50 8.53
CA TYR A 236 -2.64 -0.25 8.38
C TYR A 236 -3.35 0.95 9.01
N THR A 237 -4.68 1.01 8.90
CA THR A 237 -5.48 2.08 9.51
C THR A 237 -5.46 2.02 11.02
N CYS A 238 -5.58 0.82 11.60
CA CYS A 238 -5.78 0.67 13.05
C CYS A 238 -4.47 0.49 13.83
N TRP A 239 -3.36 0.11 13.20
CA TRP A 239 -2.13 -0.33 13.87
C TRP A 239 -1.65 0.66 14.94
N VAL A 240 -1.37 1.90 14.54
CA VAL A 240 -0.80 2.90 15.45
C VAL A 240 -1.76 3.29 16.57
N LEU A 241 -3.04 3.52 16.24
CA LEU A 241 -4.06 3.83 17.25
C LEU A 241 -4.26 2.68 18.24
N TYR A 242 -4.35 1.45 17.73
CA TYR A 242 -4.51 0.25 18.57
C TYR A 242 -3.36 0.07 19.54
N THR A 243 -2.12 0.18 19.06
CA THR A 243 -0.93 0.02 19.91
C THR A 243 -0.81 1.16 20.92
N THR A 244 -1.21 2.37 20.54
CA THR A 244 -1.28 3.52 21.45
C THR A 244 -2.34 3.30 22.52
N PHE A 245 -3.57 2.89 22.14
CA PHE A 245 -4.68 2.71 23.11
C PHE A 245 -4.45 1.51 24.03
N LYS A 246 -3.89 0.42 23.53
CA LYS A 246 -3.74 -0.82 24.29
C LYS A 246 -2.47 -0.88 25.10
N PHE A 247 -1.35 -0.38 24.58
CA PHE A 247 -0.03 -0.52 25.20
C PHE A 247 0.61 0.81 25.59
N GLY A 248 -0.03 1.95 25.28
CA GLY A 248 0.54 3.27 25.52
C GLY A 248 1.73 3.61 24.62
N TRP A 249 1.87 2.98 23.46
CA TRP A 249 2.98 3.25 22.56
C TRP A 249 2.94 4.67 21.99
N GLY A 250 4.08 5.32 22.05
CA GLY A 250 4.32 6.60 21.38
C GLY A 250 4.79 6.45 19.93
N PRO A 251 5.17 7.56 19.31
CA PRO A 251 5.70 7.57 17.94
C PRO A 251 6.94 6.68 17.77
N LEU A 252 7.80 6.59 18.78
CA LEU A 252 9.06 5.83 18.72
C LEU A 252 8.82 4.33 18.59
N GLU A 253 8.00 3.74 19.49
CA GLU A 253 7.69 2.31 19.48
C GLU A 253 6.94 1.94 18.21
N ASN A 254 5.99 2.79 17.79
CA ASN A 254 5.28 2.63 16.53
C ASN A 254 6.22 2.68 15.32
N GLY A 255 7.19 3.59 15.32
CA GLY A 255 8.23 3.68 14.30
C GLY A 255 9.03 2.39 14.16
N TRP A 256 9.50 1.83 15.28
CA TRP A 256 10.24 0.56 15.29
C TRP A 256 9.38 -0.63 14.85
N SER A 257 8.10 -0.67 15.24
CA SER A 257 7.21 -1.75 14.83
C SER A 257 6.97 -1.79 13.32
N LEU A 258 6.78 -0.62 12.70
CA LEU A 258 6.63 -0.48 11.27
C LEU A 258 7.93 -0.82 10.51
N ALA A 259 9.08 -0.42 11.06
CA ALA A 259 10.39 -0.83 10.53
C ALA A 259 10.57 -2.36 10.58
N ALA A 260 10.17 -3.02 11.67
CA ALA A 260 10.19 -4.48 11.77
C ALA A 260 9.35 -5.14 10.67
N VAL A 261 8.14 -4.62 10.37
CA VAL A 261 7.32 -5.07 9.24
C VAL A 261 8.05 -4.88 7.90
N GLY A 262 8.71 -3.73 7.72
CA GLY A 262 9.51 -3.45 6.53
C GLY A 262 10.67 -4.43 6.37
N ILE A 263 11.41 -4.69 7.43
CA ILE A 263 12.53 -5.64 7.46
C ILE A 263 12.04 -7.06 7.10
N VAL A 264 10.96 -7.52 7.71
CA VAL A 264 10.33 -8.81 7.40
C VAL A 264 9.94 -8.88 5.92
N SER A 265 9.34 -7.81 5.39
CA SER A 265 8.96 -7.74 3.97
C SER A 265 10.16 -7.89 3.04
N VAL A 266 11.28 -7.21 3.33
CA VAL A 266 12.53 -7.31 2.55
C VAL A 266 13.13 -8.71 2.65
N ILE A 267 13.18 -9.30 3.84
CA ILE A 267 13.68 -10.67 4.04
C ILE A 267 12.82 -11.67 3.24
N VAL A 268 11.50 -11.58 3.36
CA VAL A 268 10.60 -12.52 2.71
C VAL A 268 10.63 -12.36 1.20
N GLN A 269 10.47 -11.16 0.69
CA GLN A 269 10.38 -10.91 -0.76
C GLN A 269 11.75 -11.01 -1.44
N GLY A 270 12.83 -10.55 -0.79
CA GLY A 270 14.17 -10.54 -1.33
C GLY A 270 14.90 -11.88 -1.22
N LEU A 271 14.75 -12.60 -0.11
CA LEU A 271 15.55 -13.77 0.20
C LEU A 271 14.77 -15.09 0.23
N LEU A 272 13.57 -15.08 0.83
CA LEU A 272 12.84 -16.31 1.12
C LEU A 272 11.88 -16.72 0.00
N LEU A 273 11.18 -15.79 -0.63
CA LEU A 273 10.14 -16.10 -1.61
C LEU A 273 10.65 -16.97 -2.76
N GLY A 274 11.83 -16.63 -3.32
CA GLY A 274 12.43 -17.42 -4.38
C GLY A 274 12.80 -18.85 -3.96
N ARG A 275 13.26 -19.04 -2.70
CA ARG A 275 13.56 -20.37 -2.14
C ARG A 275 12.28 -21.16 -1.85
N LEU A 276 11.29 -20.51 -1.26
CA LEU A 276 9.98 -21.13 -0.94
C LEU A 276 9.26 -21.61 -2.20
N LEU A 277 9.31 -20.86 -3.29
CA LEU A 277 8.72 -21.24 -4.58
C LEU A 277 9.44 -22.42 -5.27
N ARG A 278 10.66 -22.79 -4.86
CA ARG A 278 11.30 -24.03 -5.31
C ARG A 278 10.73 -25.25 -4.62
N TRP A 279 10.28 -25.12 -3.36
CA TRP A 279 9.78 -26.24 -2.54
C TRP A 279 8.24 -26.32 -2.51
N PHE A 280 7.59 -25.20 -2.62
CA PHE A 280 6.11 -25.09 -2.54
C PHE A 280 5.54 -24.51 -3.83
N SER A 281 4.46 -25.12 -4.31
CA SER A 281 3.69 -24.48 -5.39
C SER A 281 3.06 -23.16 -4.89
N PRO A 282 2.82 -22.16 -5.79
CA PRO A 282 2.17 -20.90 -5.41
C PRO A 282 0.84 -21.10 -4.67
N ARG A 283 0.08 -22.16 -5.01
CA ARG A 283 -1.18 -22.49 -4.33
C ARG A 283 -0.98 -22.94 -2.88
N ARG A 284 0.01 -23.82 -2.63
CA ARG A 284 0.35 -24.27 -1.27
C ARG A 284 0.88 -23.10 -0.44
N LEU A 285 1.72 -22.27 -1.03
CA LEU A 285 2.29 -21.11 -0.37
C LEU A 285 1.20 -20.06 -0.02
N ALA A 286 0.23 -19.84 -0.90
CA ALA A 286 -0.93 -18.99 -0.61
C ALA A 286 -1.74 -19.52 0.58
N VAL A 287 -2.03 -20.83 0.63
CA VAL A 287 -2.79 -21.44 1.73
C VAL A 287 -2.01 -21.35 3.05
N LEU A 288 -0.71 -21.70 3.07
CA LEU A 288 0.12 -21.58 4.27
C LEU A 288 0.23 -20.13 4.76
N GLY A 289 0.37 -19.18 3.82
CA GLY A 289 0.40 -17.76 4.13
C GLY A 289 -0.92 -17.26 4.72
N LEU A 290 -2.06 -17.69 4.17
CA LEU A 290 -3.39 -17.34 4.70
C LEU A 290 -3.62 -17.92 6.11
N VAL A 291 -3.17 -19.16 6.37
CA VAL A 291 -3.20 -19.74 7.73
C VAL A 291 -2.35 -18.92 8.69
N SER A 292 -1.09 -18.61 8.30
CA SER A 292 -0.18 -17.79 9.09
C SER A 292 -0.77 -16.42 9.38
N SER A 293 -1.33 -15.75 8.36
CA SER A 293 -1.96 -14.43 8.55
C SER A 293 -3.19 -14.49 9.44
N THR A 294 -4.05 -15.50 9.30
CA THR A 294 -5.23 -15.66 10.16
C THR A 294 -4.83 -15.75 11.63
N LEU A 295 -3.82 -16.60 11.93
CA LEU A 295 -3.29 -16.74 13.29
C LEU A 295 -2.63 -15.45 13.78
N ALA A 296 -1.82 -14.80 12.95
CA ALA A 296 -1.14 -13.56 13.31
C ALA A 296 -2.12 -12.44 13.65
N TYR A 297 -3.17 -12.25 12.86
CA TYR A 297 -4.20 -11.23 13.16
C TYR A 297 -4.95 -11.55 14.48
N ALA A 298 -5.30 -12.81 14.71
CA ALA A 298 -5.92 -13.22 15.98
C ALA A 298 -4.97 -12.98 17.16
N MET A 299 -3.68 -13.32 17.03
CA MET A 299 -2.67 -13.12 18.05
C MET A 299 -2.41 -11.63 18.33
N TRP A 300 -2.35 -10.77 17.31
CA TRP A 300 -2.24 -9.31 17.50
C TRP A 300 -3.44 -8.75 18.25
N GLY A 301 -4.67 -9.20 17.95
CA GLY A 301 -5.86 -8.79 18.70
C GLY A 301 -5.82 -9.23 20.17
N ALA A 302 -5.34 -10.45 20.44
CA ALA A 302 -5.26 -11.04 21.77
C ALA A 302 -4.00 -10.63 22.57
N ALA A 303 -3.02 -9.97 21.95
CA ALA A 303 -1.77 -9.59 22.60
C ALA A 303 -2.02 -8.77 23.85
N SER A 304 -1.44 -9.19 24.98
CA SER A 304 -1.55 -8.52 26.28
C SER A 304 -0.35 -7.62 26.60
N GLN A 305 0.75 -7.78 25.87
CA GLN A 305 1.99 -7.04 26.06
C GLN A 305 2.57 -6.57 24.72
N GLY A 306 3.19 -5.38 24.69
CA GLY A 306 3.70 -4.77 23.47
C GLY A 306 4.76 -5.61 22.74
N TRP A 307 5.65 -6.33 23.46
CA TRP A 307 6.65 -7.18 22.81
C TRP A 307 6.03 -8.30 21.97
N MET A 308 4.81 -8.76 22.30
CA MET A 308 4.10 -9.78 21.53
C MET A 308 3.79 -9.29 20.10
N MET A 309 3.59 -7.99 19.92
CA MET A 309 3.39 -7.40 18.58
C MET A 309 4.59 -7.69 17.69
N PHE A 310 5.82 -7.47 18.19
CA PHE A 310 7.05 -7.77 17.47
C PHE A 310 7.22 -9.28 17.22
N ALA A 311 6.99 -10.10 18.25
CA ALA A 311 7.09 -11.55 18.13
C ALA A 311 6.20 -12.09 17.01
N VAL A 312 4.96 -11.61 16.90
CA VAL A 312 4.02 -12.02 15.86
C VAL A 312 4.43 -11.48 14.49
N ILE A 313 5.01 -10.25 14.39
CA ILE A 313 5.56 -9.74 13.13
C ILE A 313 6.61 -10.72 12.58
N PHE A 314 7.55 -11.16 13.41
CA PHE A 314 8.60 -12.09 13.00
C PHE A 314 8.10 -13.53 12.80
N ALA A 315 7.04 -13.94 13.47
CA ALA A 315 6.42 -15.26 13.25
C ALA A 315 5.61 -15.33 11.95
N ASN A 316 5.06 -14.19 11.47
CA ASN A 316 4.19 -14.13 10.29
C ASN A 316 4.93 -14.01 8.95
N LEU A 317 6.11 -14.63 8.82
CA LEU A 317 6.90 -14.60 7.57
C LEU A 317 6.11 -15.15 6.37
N LEU A 318 5.35 -16.22 6.56
CA LEU A 318 4.56 -16.82 5.49
C LEU A 318 3.40 -15.92 5.05
N GLY A 319 2.82 -15.16 5.97
CA GLY A 319 1.77 -14.17 5.65
C GLY A 319 2.21 -13.15 4.61
N ALA A 320 3.47 -12.71 4.65
CA ALA A 320 4.02 -11.77 3.67
C ALA A 320 4.13 -12.34 2.25
N THR A 321 3.97 -13.67 2.06
CA THR A 321 3.98 -14.31 0.73
C THR A 321 2.61 -14.36 0.05
N VAL A 322 1.51 -14.06 0.76
CA VAL A 322 0.13 -14.22 0.26
C VAL A 322 -0.09 -13.39 -1.00
N ALA A 323 0.21 -12.09 -0.95
CA ALA A 323 -0.02 -11.19 -2.07
C ALA A 323 0.74 -11.66 -3.33
N ALA A 324 2.03 -11.96 -3.21
CA ALA A 324 2.85 -12.43 -4.31
C ALA A 324 2.34 -13.75 -4.90
N SER A 325 1.93 -14.70 -4.05
CA SER A 325 1.41 -15.99 -4.45
C SER A 325 0.07 -15.87 -5.19
N VAL A 326 -0.85 -15.07 -4.68
CA VAL A 326 -2.17 -14.85 -5.30
C VAL A 326 -2.03 -14.09 -6.62
N HIS A 327 -1.18 -13.06 -6.69
CA HIS A 327 -0.87 -12.34 -7.93
C HIS A 327 -0.29 -13.28 -9.00
N SER A 328 0.64 -14.19 -8.61
CA SER A 328 1.21 -15.20 -9.51
C SER A 328 0.13 -16.15 -10.07
N ILE A 329 -0.82 -16.60 -9.21
CA ILE A 329 -1.90 -17.49 -9.63
C ILE A 329 -2.84 -16.79 -10.63
N ILE A 330 -3.19 -15.53 -10.40
CA ILE A 330 -4.06 -14.76 -11.30
C ILE A 330 -3.36 -14.47 -12.61
N SER A 331 -2.09 -14.05 -12.55
CA SER A 331 -1.29 -13.79 -13.74
C SER A 331 -1.17 -15.05 -14.62
N SER A 332 -1.00 -16.23 -14.02
CA SER A 332 -0.93 -17.49 -14.77
C SER A 332 -2.29 -18.03 -15.24
N ALA A 333 -3.40 -17.56 -14.67
CA ALA A 333 -4.75 -17.92 -15.09
C ALA A 333 -5.32 -17.03 -16.22
N ALA A 334 -4.69 -15.87 -16.47
CA ALA A 334 -5.06 -14.94 -17.51
C ALA A 334 -4.28 -15.23 -18.80
N ASP A 335 -4.94 -15.12 -19.97
CA ASP A 335 -4.26 -15.19 -21.25
C ASP A 335 -3.27 -14.04 -21.41
N ALA A 336 -2.19 -14.23 -22.19
CA ALA A 336 -1.16 -13.21 -22.40
C ALA A 336 -1.70 -11.83 -22.83
N ARG A 337 -2.86 -11.82 -23.55
CA ARG A 337 -3.53 -10.59 -23.98
C ARG A 337 -4.35 -9.91 -22.87
N SER A 338 -4.83 -10.67 -21.89
CA SER A 338 -5.69 -10.18 -20.80
C SER A 338 -4.95 -9.99 -19.47
N GLN A 339 -3.68 -10.42 -19.39
CA GLN A 339 -2.86 -10.35 -18.17
C GLN A 339 -2.73 -8.93 -17.61
N GLY A 340 -2.49 -7.93 -18.48
CA GLY A 340 -2.41 -6.53 -18.08
C GLY A 340 -3.74 -6.00 -17.53
N GLN A 341 -4.87 -6.40 -18.13
CA GLN A 341 -6.20 -6.05 -17.64
C GLN A 341 -6.51 -6.70 -16.30
N ALA A 342 -6.12 -7.96 -16.11
CA ALA A 342 -6.30 -8.69 -14.86
C ALA A 342 -5.52 -8.03 -13.70
N LEU A 343 -4.24 -7.70 -13.92
CA LEU A 343 -3.42 -7.03 -12.91
C LEU A 343 -3.88 -5.60 -12.64
N GLY A 344 -4.33 -4.87 -13.66
CA GLY A 344 -4.94 -3.55 -13.49
C GLY A 344 -6.23 -3.60 -12.68
N ALA A 345 -7.06 -4.62 -12.91
CA ALA A 345 -8.30 -4.84 -12.17
C ALA A 345 -8.04 -5.20 -10.69
N VAL A 346 -6.99 -6.01 -10.41
CA VAL A 346 -6.52 -6.28 -9.04
C VAL A 346 -6.04 -4.99 -8.36
N GLY A 347 -5.29 -4.14 -9.08
CA GLY A 347 -4.87 -2.83 -8.58
C GLY A 347 -6.05 -1.94 -8.21
N GLY A 348 -7.06 -1.86 -9.08
CA GLY A 348 -8.31 -1.11 -8.83
C GLY A 348 -9.08 -1.64 -7.61
N LEU A 349 -9.12 -2.97 -7.42
CA LEU A 349 -9.74 -3.59 -6.25
C LEU A 349 -8.98 -3.23 -4.96
N ASN A 350 -7.65 -3.29 -4.97
CA ASN A 350 -6.83 -2.90 -3.83
C ASN A 350 -7.04 -1.42 -3.47
N SER A 351 -7.13 -0.54 -4.47
CA SER A 351 -7.43 0.88 -4.22
C SER A 351 -8.81 1.08 -3.60
N LEU A 352 -9.81 0.30 -4.02
CA LEU A 352 -11.15 0.31 -3.41
C LEU A 352 -11.11 -0.17 -1.96
N MET A 353 -10.35 -1.25 -1.67
CA MET A 353 -10.18 -1.74 -0.29
C MET A 353 -9.47 -0.70 0.60
N ALA A 354 -8.52 0.05 0.05
CA ALA A 354 -7.86 1.15 0.77
C ALA A 354 -8.82 2.29 1.14
N VAL A 355 -9.88 2.53 0.33
CA VAL A 355 -10.94 3.50 0.65
C VAL A 355 -11.89 2.94 1.70
N LEU A 356 -12.29 1.67 1.59
CA LEU A 356 -13.28 1.06 2.49
C LEU A 356 -12.72 0.74 3.88
N ALA A 357 -11.44 0.42 3.97
CA ALA A 357 -10.82 -0.03 5.22
C ALA A 357 -10.92 0.98 6.37
N PRO A 358 -10.62 2.28 6.20
CA PRO A 358 -10.81 3.26 7.26
C PRO A 358 -12.26 3.42 7.71
N ALA A 359 -13.22 3.30 6.78
CA ALA A 359 -14.65 3.37 7.09
C ALA A 359 -15.15 2.18 7.93
N ILE A 360 -14.40 1.09 7.97
CA ILE A 360 -14.72 -0.11 8.77
C ILE A 360 -13.83 -0.15 10.02
N GLY A 361 -12.53 -0.01 9.85
CA GLY A 361 -11.55 -0.20 10.93
C GLY A 361 -11.62 0.87 12.01
N ALA A 362 -11.75 2.13 11.61
CA ALA A 362 -11.78 3.23 12.58
C ALA A 362 -13.04 3.22 13.47
N PRO A 363 -14.28 3.01 12.96
CA PRO A 363 -15.45 2.83 13.81
C PRO A 363 -15.36 1.60 14.73
N LEU A 364 -14.80 0.48 14.25
CA LEU A 364 -14.60 -0.71 15.09
C LEU A 364 -13.66 -0.40 16.26
N LEU A 365 -12.58 0.36 16.01
CA LEU A 365 -11.65 0.75 17.07
C LEU A 365 -12.29 1.79 18.01
N ALA A 366 -13.00 2.78 17.47
CA ALA A 366 -13.69 3.79 18.26
C ALA A 366 -14.72 3.16 19.23
N ALA A 367 -15.46 2.15 18.76
CA ALA A 367 -16.47 1.46 19.59
C ALA A 367 -15.88 0.75 20.81
N VAL A 368 -14.60 0.37 20.78
CA VAL A 368 -13.91 -0.36 21.89
C VAL A 368 -12.85 0.49 22.60
N SER A 369 -12.61 1.71 22.17
CA SER A 369 -11.56 2.59 22.71
C SER A 369 -11.81 3.06 24.15
N HIS A 370 -13.06 2.99 24.63
CA HIS A 370 -13.44 3.33 26.01
C HIS A 370 -13.07 2.22 27.01
N LEU A 371 -12.66 1.05 26.55
CA LEU A 371 -12.28 -0.07 27.42
C LEU A 371 -10.91 0.18 28.06
N PRO A 372 -10.67 -0.39 29.28
CA PRO A 372 -9.42 -0.22 29.97
C PRO A 372 -8.25 -0.81 29.16
N PRO A 373 -7.04 -0.20 29.25
CA PRO A 373 -5.85 -0.74 28.63
C PRO A 373 -5.62 -2.21 28.99
N GLY A 374 -5.30 -3.05 28.02
CA GLY A 374 -5.12 -4.49 28.21
C GLY A 374 -6.37 -5.34 27.95
N ASP A 375 -7.57 -4.76 27.86
CA ASP A 375 -8.79 -5.51 27.50
C ASP A 375 -8.64 -6.13 26.10
N TRP A 376 -8.92 -7.45 26.00
CA TRP A 376 -8.79 -8.18 24.74
C TRP A 376 -9.76 -7.67 23.65
N ARG A 377 -10.89 -7.08 24.03
CA ARG A 377 -11.90 -6.53 23.10
C ARG A 377 -11.38 -5.32 22.31
N ILE A 378 -10.36 -4.61 22.79
CA ILE A 378 -9.69 -3.55 22.00
C ILE A 378 -9.12 -4.12 20.71
N GLY A 379 -8.83 -5.43 20.65
CA GLY A 379 -8.42 -6.16 19.47
C GLY A 379 -9.49 -6.36 18.38
N ALA A 380 -10.73 -5.85 18.55
CA ALA A 380 -11.84 -6.07 17.62
C ALA A 380 -11.49 -5.84 16.12
N PRO A 381 -10.75 -4.77 15.72
CA PRO A 381 -10.36 -4.61 14.32
C PRO A 381 -9.47 -5.75 13.81
N PHE A 382 -8.60 -6.31 14.66
CA PHE A 382 -7.70 -7.40 14.28
C PHE A 382 -8.44 -8.74 14.23
N TYR A 383 -9.42 -8.97 15.12
CA TYR A 383 -10.30 -10.15 15.03
C TYR A 383 -11.15 -10.10 13.76
N PHE A 384 -11.66 -8.93 13.38
CA PHE A 384 -12.31 -8.74 12.09
C PHE A 384 -11.37 -9.09 10.92
N CYS A 385 -10.12 -8.64 10.95
CA CYS A 385 -9.12 -9.01 9.95
C CYS A 385 -8.84 -10.53 9.94
N ALA A 386 -8.78 -11.18 11.10
CA ALA A 386 -8.60 -12.63 11.20
C ALA A 386 -9.78 -13.39 10.54
N VAL A 387 -11.02 -12.93 10.76
CA VAL A 387 -12.22 -13.50 10.09
C VAL A 387 -12.15 -13.33 8.59
N LEU A 388 -11.74 -12.17 8.08
CA LEU A 388 -11.54 -11.94 6.65
C LEU A 388 -10.46 -12.86 6.05
N GLN A 389 -9.34 -13.06 6.76
CA GLN A 389 -8.29 -13.97 6.32
C GLN A 389 -8.75 -15.43 6.34
N ALA A 390 -9.52 -15.84 7.36
CA ALA A 390 -10.13 -17.17 7.43
C ALA A 390 -11.14 -17.39 6.28
N ALA A 391 -11.96 -16.39 5.96
CA ALA A 391 -12.87 -16.44 4.81
C ALA A 391 -12.08 -16.57 3.49
N ALA A 392 -11.00 -15.79 3.33
CA ALA A 392 -10.10 -15.90 2.18
C ALA A 392 -9.49 -17.31 2.06
N LEU A 393 -9.06 -17.89 3.18
CA LEU A 393 -8.52 -19.26 3.25
C LEU A 393 -9.55 -20.30 2.77
N VAL A 394 -10.78 -20.23 3.27
CA VAL A 394 -11.86 -21.15 2.89
C VAL A 394 -12.15 -21.04 1.39
N LEU A 395 -12.25 -19.81 0.87
CA LEU A 395 -12.48 -19.55 -0.56
C LEU A 395 -11.33 -20.08 -1.42
N ALA A 396 -10.08 -19.83 -1.02
CA ALA A 396 -8.91 -20.30 -1.75
C ALA A 396 -8.83 -21.83 -1.80
N VAL A 397 -8.98 -22.49 -0.64
CA VAL A 397 -8.98 -23.97 -0.56
C VAL A 397 -10.12 -24.57 -1.38
N GLY A 398 -11.34 -24.01 -1.28
CA GLY A 398 -12.49 -24.44 -2.07
C GLY A 398 -12.24 -24.35 -3.58
N GLN A 399 -11.67 -23.23 -4.04
CA GLN A 399 -11.31 -23.04 -5.44
C GLN A 399 -10.26 -24.04 -5.92
N PHE A 400 -9.17 -24.22 -5.16
CA PHE A 400 -8.08 -25.11 -5.54
C PHE A 400 -8.52 -26.59 -5.58
N ARG A 401 -9.43 -27.00 -4.68
CA ARG A 401 -10.04 -28.35 -4.71
C ARG A 401 -10.90 -28.56 -5.96
N ARG A 402 -11.74 -27.58 -6.32
CA ARG A 402 -12.57 -27.64 -7.54
C ARG A 402 -11.74 -27.72 -8.81
N GLU A 403 -10.67 -26.94 -8.91
CA GLU A 403 -9.75 -26.98 -10.06
C GLU A 403 -9.04 -28.34 -10.18
N ARG A 404 -8.63 -28.93 -9.06
CA ARG A 404 -8.00 -30.25 -9.04
C ARG A 404 -8.97 -31.34 -9.51
N ALA A 405 -10.21 -31.30 -9.05
CA ALA A 405 -11.26 -32.23 -9.47
C ALA A 405 -11.56 -32.14 -10.97
N ARG A 406 -11.64 -30.92 -11.52
CA ARG A 406 -11.87 -30.70 -12.96
C ARG A 406 -10.72 -31.25 -13.82
N ARG A 407 -9.47 -31.07 -13.39
CA ARG A 407 -8.28 -31.60 -14.10
C ARG A 407 -8.25 -33.14 -14.07
N GLY A 408 -8.62 -33.75 -12.95
CA GLY A 408 -8.73 -35.22 -12.83
C GLY A 408 -9.79 -35.79 -13.75
N ALA A 409 -10.97 -35.14 -13.85
CA ALA A 409 -12.06 -35.56 -14.73
C ALA A 409 -11.72 -35.39 -16.23
N ALA A 410 -10.91 -34.36 -16.60
CA ALA A 410 -10.44 -34.17 -17.98
C ALA A 410 -9.36 -35.17 -18.39
N GLY A 411 -8.44 -35.52 -17.48
CA GLY A 411 -7.39 -36.51 -17.72
C GLY A 411 -7.93 -37.93 -17.90
N GLY A 412 -9.02 -38.29 -17.19
CA GLY A 412 -9.66 -39.62 -17.33
C GLY A 412 -10.47 -39.80 -18.62
N ARG A 413 -10.80 -38.71 -19.35
CA ARG A 413 -11.47 -38.78 -20.65
C ARG A 413 -10.51 -39.01 -21.83
N ASN A 414 -9.25 -38.63 -21.69
CA ASN A 414 -8.26 -38.83 -22.76
C ASN A 414 -7.51 -40.19 -22.68
N SER A 415 -7.81 -40.99 -21.67
CA SER A 415 -7.23 -42.34 -21.49
C SER A 415 -8.21 -43.49 -21.86
N LYS A 416 -9.35 -43.15 -22.41
CA LYS A 416 -10.31 -44.07 -23.05
C LYS A 416 -10.44 -43.75 -24.53
#